data_46ad6c6d60313f267ae86f1c3f6e9070
#
_entry.id   46ad6c6d60313f267ae86f1c3f6e9070
#
_cell.length_a   1.000
_cell.length_b   1.000
_cell.length_c   1.000
_cell.angle_alpha   90.00
_cell.angle_beta   90.00
_cell.angle_gamma   90.00
#
_symmetry.space_group_name_H-M   'P 1'
#
loop_
_entity.id
_entity.type
_entity.pdbx_description
1 polymer ?
#
loop_
_entity_poly.entity_id
_entity_poly.type
_entity_poly.pdbx_seq_one_letter_code
_entity_poly.pdbx_strand_id
1 'polypeptide(L)'
;TPAQEKEPKTSLEAVQQLLTRDYIVGYLWYCDGLTADGELTEDEYLPVAAEGGYGSLAELETLLRQTYTAEKAGELLQNEDTLGRPRFVERDGRLLKSSRPVFSRYYWDYDADSVTLTEETAEALTFTVTMENLHTGETLPMQRQAVKTADGWRLTEVGIAAAEAGLTAQTAEETRAVAERFVTALVENDTETIAACAGEAPETYQSWRGMSIPTAEITETLEEYDGCGRYRVHMATQNAFGVFAVGEEDYLLVVQEEQGQETPVVCYYEPIEKIAYNYSEERDDPACEMAFLFLQAEGGM
;
A
#
# COMPACT_ATOMS: atom_id res chain seq x y z
N THR A 1 28.93 -11.49 -15.29
CA THR A 1 29.25 -10.08 -15.59
C THR A 1 28.06 -9.53 -16.36
N PRO A 2 27.36 -8.50 -15.86
CA PRO A 2 26.29 -7.89 -16.63
C PRO A 2 26.84 -7.45 -17.99
N ALA A 3 26.08 -7.73 -19.05
CA ALA A 3 26.44 -7.31 -20.39
C ALA A 3 26.65 -5.78 -20.38
N GLN A 4 27.73 -5.31 -21.01
CA GLN A 4 28.01 -3.88 -21.11
C GLN A 4 26.85 -3.24 -21.88
N GLU A 5 25.99 -2.52 -21.18
CA GLU A 5 24.86 -1.83 -21.80
C GLU A 5 25.38 -0.78 -22.80
N LYS A 6 24.74 -0.73 -23.93
CA LYS A 6 25.07 0.24 -24.97
C LYS A 6 24.58 1.63 -24.54
N GLU A 7 25.40 2.66 -24.72
CA GLU A 7 24.96 4.02 -24.44
C GLU A 7 23.70 4.39 -25.24
N PRO A 8 22.66 4.93 -24.56
CA PRO A 8 21.41 5.31 -25.23
C PRO A 8 21.67 6.45 -26.21
N LYS A 9 21.07 6.35 -27.39
CA LYS A 9 21.20 7.36 -28.45
C LYS A 9 20.11 8.41 -28.40
N THR A 10 18.99 8.10 -27.74
CA THR A 10 17.84 8.99 -27.61
C THR A 10 17.37 9.04 -26.17
N SER A 11 16.61 10.08 -25.82
CA SER A 11 15.98 10.20 -24.51
C SER A 11 15.01 9.04 -24.22
N LEU A 12 14.29 8.56 -25.22
CA LEU A 12 13.41 7.40 -25.10
C LEU A 12 14.20 6.12 -24.75
N GLU A 13 15.30 5.85 -25.47
CA GLU A 13 16.18 4.72 -25.14
C GLU A 13 16.75 4.83 -23.72
N ALA A 14 17.09 6.05 -23.27
CA ALA A 14 17.56 6.29 -21.91
C ALA A 14 16.49 5.96 -20.87
N VAL A 15 15.25 6.38 -21.08
CA VAL A 15 14.11 6.04 -20.21
C VAL A 15 13.87 4.55 -20.17
N GLN A 16 13.84 3.86 -21.32
CA GLN A 16 13.64 2.41 -21.38
C GLN A 16 14.73 1.63 -20.62
N GLN A 17 15.99 2.06 -20.73
CA GLN A 17 17.07 1.45 -19.94
C GLN A 17 16.91 1.71 -18.43
N LEU A 18 16.47 2.90 -18.05
CA LEU A 18 16.18 3.22 -16.64
C LEU A 18 15.04 2.35 -16.10
N LEU A 19 13.96 2.17 -16.85
CA LEU A 19 12.84 1.33 -16.45
C LEU A 19 13.23 -0.15 -16.32
N THR A 20 14.10 -0.65 -17.21
CA THR A 20 14.64 -2.01 -17.08
C THR A 20 15.40 -2.19 -15.77
N ARG A 21 16.22 -1.21 -15.37
CA ARG A 21 16.95 -1.27 -14.10
C ARG A 21 16.02 -1.07 -12.90
N ASP A 22 15.04 -0.15 -13.02
CA ASP A 22 14.03 0.08 -11.97
C ASP A 22 13.21 -1.18 -11.69
N TYR A 23 12.83 -1.94 -12.73
CA TYR A 23 12.22 -3.26 -12.56
C TYR A 23 13.12 -4.22 -11.77
N ILE A 24 14.42 -4.28 -12.10
CA ILE A 24 15.37 -5.12 -11.35
C ILE A 24 15.45 -4.68 -9.88
N VAL A 25 15.56 -3.38 -9.62
CA VAL A 25 15.56 -2.87 -8.25
C VAL A 25 14.25 -3.20 -7.53
N GLY A 26 13.11 -2.98 -8.16
CA GLY A 26 11.81 -3.36 -7.63
C GLY A 26 11.76 -4.84 -7.24
N TYR A 27 12.21 -5.71 -8.13
CA TYR A 27 12.27 -7.15 -7.88
C TYR A 27 13.19 -7.51 -6.70
N LEU A 28 14.38 -6.89 -6.61
CA LEU A 28 15.34 -7.14 -5.54
C LEU A 28 14.90 -6.59 -4.18
N TRP A 29 14.32 -5.40 -4.14
CA TRP A 29 13.97 -4.70 -2.90
C TRP A 29 12.57 -5.05 -2.39
N TYR A 30 11.61 -5.27 -3.29
CA TYR A 30 10.20 -5.41 -2.93
C TYR A 30 9.61 -6.80 -3.20
N CYS A 31 10.31 -7.68 -3.96
CA CYS A 31 9.83 -9.02 -4.29
C CYS A 31 10.76 -10.16 -3.84
N ASP A 32 11.78 -9.85 -3.03
CA ASP A 32 12.78 -10.82 -2.53
C ASP A 32 13.54 -11.59 -3.61
N GLY A 33 13.91 -10.89 -4.69
CA GLY A 33 14.49 -11.47 -5.89
C GLY A 33 15.91 -12.05 -5.76
N LEU A 34 16.58 -11.97 -4.59
CA LEU A 34 17.88 -12.60 -4.36
C LEU A 34 17.70 -13.97 -3.71
N THR A 35 18.22 -15.00 -4.35
CA THR A 35 18.21 -16.37 -3.80
C THR A 35 19.10 -16.45 -2.57
N ALA A 36 18.58 -17.08 -1.51
CA ALA A 36 19.38 -17.38 -0.32
C ALA A 36 20.26 -18.63 -0.54
N ASP A 37 21.49 -18.60 0.00
CA ASP A 37 22.45 -19.72 -0.02
C ASP A 37 23.11 -19.85 1.35
N GLY A 38 22.49 -20.61 2.22
CA GLY A 38 23.01 -20.89 3.55
C GLY A 38 21.96 -20.83 4.65
N GLU A 39 22.42 -20.98 5.87
CA GLU A 39 21.57 -20.97 7.06
C GLU A 39 21.32 -19.53 7.54
N LEU A 40 20.20 -19.35 8.23
CA LEU A 40 19.84 -18.11 8.90
C LEU A 40 20.88 -17.77 9.98
N THR A 41 21.35 -16.54 10.00
CA THR A 41 22.24 -16.06 11.06
C THR A 41 21.48 -15.83 12.36
N GLU A 42 22.18 -15.69 13.50
CA GLU A 42 21.55 -15.43 14.80
C GLU A 42 20.71 -14.13 14.82
N ASP A 43 21.09 -13.17 14.00
CA ASP A 43 20.37 -11.89 13.84
C ASP A 43 19.46 -11.85 12.61
N GLU A 44 19.01 -13.03 12.15
CA GLU A 44 17.99 -13.20 11.14
C GLU A 44 18.33 -12.65 9.74
N TYR A 45 19.59 -12.76 9.31
CA TYR A 45 19.99 -12.54 7.92
C TYR A 45 20.26 -13.86 7.20
N LEU A 46 20.04 -13.86 5.89
CA LEU A 46 20.32 -14.99 4.99
C LEU A 46 21.44 -14.61 4.02
N PRO A 47 22.48 -15.45 3.89
CA PRO A 47 23.47 -15.26 2.85
C PRO A 47 22.84 -15.29 1.46
N VAL A 48 23.31 -14.42 0.57
CA VAL A 48 22.87 -14.36 -0.82
C VAL A 48 23.72 -15.27 -1.67
N ALA A 49 23.08 -16.03 -2.58
CA ALA A 49 23.76 -16.86 -3.56
C ALA A 49 24.53 -16.00 -4.56
N ALA A 50 25.79 -16.34 -4.80
CA ALA A 50 26.63 -15.61 -5.75
C ALA A 50 26.15 -15.70 -7.22
N GLU A 51 25.22 -16.61 -7.51
CA GLU A 51 24.67 -16.85 -8.85
C GLU A 51 23.62 -15.82 -9.27
N GLY A 52 23.11 -14.99 -8.34
CA GLY A 52 22.05 -14.01 -8.60
C GLY A 52 22.50 -12.74 -9.33
N GLY A 53 23.77 -12.60 -9.71
CA GLY A 53 24.29 -11.43 -10.42
C GLY A 53 24.64 -10.24 -9.52
N TYR A 54 24.26 -10.26 -8.22
CA TYR A 54 24.55 -9.24 -7.22
C TYR A 54 25.06 -9.92 -5.95
N GLY A 55 26.37 -10.11 -5.86
CA GLY A 55 27.03 -10.81 -4.77
C GLY A 55 27.64 -9.90 -3.69
N SER A 56 27.61 -8.58 -3.86
CA SER A 56 28.17 -7.60 -2.93
C SER A 56 27.26 -6.37 -2.78
N LEU A 57 27.40 -5.69 -1.66
CA LEU A 57 26.70 -4.42 -1.42
C LEU A 57 27.12 -3.34 -2.43
N ALA A 58 28.39 -3.36 -2.86
CA ALA A 58 28.92 -2.43 -3.85
C ALA A 58 28.26 -2.61 -5.24
N GLU A 59 27.90 -3.83 -5.64
CA GLU A 59 27.16 -4.09 -6.88
C GLU A 59 25.73 -3.57 -6.80
N LEU A 60 25.06 -3.78 -5.67
CA LEU A 60 23.72 -3.20 -5.40
C LEU A 60 23.77 -1.68 -5.41
N GLU A 61 24.74 -1.06 -4.73
CA GLU A 61 24.95 0.38 -4.75
C GLU A 61 25.19 0.91 -6.17
N THR A 62 25.96 0.21 -6.97
CA THR A 62 26.22 0.57 -8.37
C THR A 62 24.93 0.56 -9.18
N LEU A 63 24.11 -0.48 -9.06
CA LEU A 63 22.79 -0.56 -9.69
C LEU A 63 21.90 0.63 -9.31
N LEU A 64 21.81 0.92 -8.00
CA LEU A 64 21.00 2.03 -7.51
C LEU A 64 21.46 3.38 -8.07
N ARG A 65 22.76 3.65 -8.03
CA ARG A 65 23.34 4.92 -8.55
C ARG A 65 23.25 5.05 -10.06
N GLN A 66 23.18 3.96 -10.79
CA GLN A 66 22.91 3.97 -12.24
C GLN A 66 21.45 4.20 -12.58
N THR A 67 20.54 3.92 -11.66
CA THR A 67 19.10 4.00 -11.86
C THR A 67 18.49 5.28 -11.30
N TYR A 68 18.87 5.65 -10.07
CA TYR A 68 18.23 6.73 -9.34
C TYR A 68 19.16 7.89 -9.03
N THR A 69 18.55 9.02 -8.63
CA THR A 69 19.28 10.14 -8.03
C THR A 69 20.07 9.67 -6.80
N ALA A 70 21.11 10.42 -6.44
CA ALA A 70 21.95 10.08 -5.30
C ALA A 70 21.16 10.01 -3.98
N GLU A 71 20.16 10.90 -3.84
CA GLU A 71 19.25 10.93 -2.70
C GLU A 71 18.44 9.63 -2.62
N LYS A 72 17.70 9.27 -3.70
CA LYS A 72 16.88 8.05 -3.73
C LYS A 72 17.72 6.76 -3.60
N ALA A 73 18.88 6.71 -4.22
CA ALA A 73 19.80 5.59 -4.05
C ALA A 73 20.29 5.45 -2.60
N GLY A 74 20.54 6.58 -1.91
CA GLY A 74 20.89 6.59 -0.49
C GLY A 74 19.75 6.10 0.42
N GLU A 75 18.53 6.51 0.16
CA GLU A 75 17.33 6.03 0.87
C GLU A 75 17.17 4.51 0.73
N LEU A 76 17.31 3.98 -0.49
CA LEU A 76 17.17 2.54 -0.73
C LEU A 76 18.27 1.71 -0.05
N LEU A 77 19.51 2.22 0.04
CA LEU A 77 20.58 1.56 0.79
C LEU A 77 20.31 1.54 2.29
N GLN A 78 19.54 2.51 2.80
CA GLN A 78 19.13 2.61 4.19
C GLN A 78 17.74 1.99 4.44
N ASN A 79 17.11 1.39 3.41
CA ASN A 79 15.82 0.77 3.55
C ASN A 79 15.87 -0.30 4.64
N GLU A 80 14.92 -0.24 5.57
CA GLU A 80 14.83 -1.10 6.73
C GLU A 80 13.86 -2.27 6.51
N ASP A 81 14.11 -3.34 7.22
CA ASP A 81 13.20 -4.48 7.34
C ASP A 81 12.09 -4.19 8.38
N THR A 82 11.20 -5.13 8.60
CA THR A 82 10.10 -5.01 9.60
C THR A 82 10.58 -4.84 11.05
N LEU A 83 11.89 -4.97 11.30
CA LEU A 83 12.52 -4.79 12.62
C LEU A 83 13.38 -3.52 12.70
N GLY A 84 13.29 -2.62 11.70
CA GLY A 84 14.07 -1.38 11.65
C GLY A 84 15.56 -1.61 11.41
N ARG A 85 15.93 -2.65 10.66
CA ARG A 85 17.32 -2.99 10.35
C ARG A 85 17.56 -2.88 8.84
N PRO A 86 18.83 -2.60 8.39
CA PRO A 86 19.11 -2.56 6.96
C PRO A 86 18.70 -3.84 6.24
N ARG A 87 18.02 -3.70 5.11
CA ARG A 87 17.58 -4.84 4.30
C ARG A 87 18.73 -5.69 3.79
N PHE A 88 19.83 -5.05 3.40
CA PHE A 88 21.07 -5.70 2.93
C PHE A 88 22.25 -5.25 3.74
N VAL A 89 23.11 -6.17 4.10
CA VAL A 89 24.39 -5.90 4.78
C VAL A 89 25.49 -6.75 4.16
N GLU A 90 26.74 -6.30 4.28
CA GLU A 90 27.89 -7.11 3.89
C GLU A 90 28.69 -7.49 5.13
N ARG A 91 29.00 -8.78 5.29
CA ARG A 91 29.83 -9.31 6.38
C ARG A 91 30.77 -10.36 5.83
N ASP A 92 32.02 -10.26 6.21
CA ASP A 92 33.11 -11.19 5.80
C ASP A 92 33.17 -11.35 4.26
N GLY A 93 32.87 -10.25 3.51
CA GLY A 93 32.87 -10.24 2.06
C GLY A 93 31.69 -10.97 1.40
N ARG A 94 30.63 -11.27 2.16
CA ARG A 94 29.38 -11.84 1.64
C ARG A 94 28.22 -10.88 1.81
N LEU A 95 27.42 -10.77 0.78
CA LEU A 95 26.14 -10.08 0.85
C LEU A 95 25.14 -10.92 1.64
N LEU A 96 24.47 -10.30 2.58
CA LEU A 96 23.39 -10.87 3.37
C LEU A 96 22.11 -10.06 3.14
N LYS A 97 20.96 -10.73 3.07
CA LYS A 97 19.64 -10.11 3.03
C LYS A 97 18.86 -10.38 4.31
N SER A 98 18.07 -9.44 4.78
CA SER A 98 17.15 -9.66 5.89
C SER A 98 16.15 -10.77 5.54
N SER A 99 15.85 -11.63 6.51
CA SER A 99 14.78 -12.64 6.40
C SER A 99 13.39 -12.05 6.65
N ARG A 100 13.32 -10.77 7.01
CA ARG A 100 12.07 -10.06 7.33
C ARG A 100 11.87 -8.80 6.48
N PRO A 101 11.96 -8.93 5.15
CA PRO A 101 11.80 -7.78 4.28
C PRO A 101 10.36 -7.27 4.32
N VAL A 102 10.21 -5.97 4.04
CA VAL A 102 8.92 -5.42 3.65
C VAL A 102 8.72 -5.77 2.19
N PHE A 103 7.68 -6.54 1.89
CA PHE A 103 7.33 -6.90 0.52
C PHE A 103 6.28 -5.95 -0.05
N SER A 104 6.40 -5.70 -1.37
CA SER A 104 5.26 -5.27 -2.15
C SER A 104 4.22 -6.39 -2.23
N ARG A 105 2.95 -6.04 -2.15
CA ARG A 105 1.85 -7.00 -2.36
C ARG A 105 1.65 -7.34 -3.83
N TYR A 106 2.16 -6.49 -4.73
CA TYR A 106 1.92 -6.57 -6.16
C TYR A 106 3.23 -6.80 -6.90
N TYR A 107 3.19 -7.71 -7.86
CA TYR A 107 4.26 -7.90 -8.82
C TYR A 107 3.93 -7.04 -10.04
N TRP A 108 4.58 -5.88 -10.15
CA TRP A 108 4.41 -4.96 -11.26
C TRP A 108 5.52 -5.11 -12.29
N ASP A 109 5.13 -5.10 -13.56
CA ASP A 109 6.06 -5.00 -14.70
C ASP A 109 5.71 -3.77 -15.54
N TYR A 110 6.64 -3.33 -16.35
CA TYR A 110 6.45 -2.22 -17.27
C TYR A 110 6.08 -2.74 -18.66
N ASP A 111 5.03 -2.17 -19.26
CA ASP A 111 4.86 -2.23 -20.71
C ASP A 111 5.86 -1.23 -21.36
N ALA A 112 7.03 -1.74 -21.74
CA ALA A 112 8.11 -0.94 -22.31
C ALA A 112 7.70 -0.24 -23.62
N ASP A 113 6.70 -0.77 -24.34
CA ASP A 113 6.19 -0.19 -25.58
C ASP A 113 5.20 0.96 -25.31
N SER A 114 4.67 1.06 -24.09
CA SER A 114 3.75 2.13 -23.69
C SER A 114 4.43 3.46 -23.37
N VAL A 115 5.78 3.48 -23.24
CA VAL A 115 6.53 4.66 -22.85
C VAL A 115 6.34 5.80 -23.84
N THR A 116 5.86 6.94 -23.34
CA THR A 116 5.68 8.16 -24.13
C THR A 116 6.29 9.36 -23.38
N LEU A 117 7.24 10.04 -24.03
CA LEU A 117 7.79 11.29 -23.51
C LEU A 117 6.71 12.38 -23.64
N THR A 118 6.35 13.00 -22.51
CA THR A 118 5.37 14.10 -22.46
C THR A 118 6.03 15.47 -22.36
N GLU A 119 7.23 15.51 -21.79
CA GLU A 119 8.05 16.73 -21.73
C GLU A 119 9.54 16.36 -21.76
N GLU A 120 10.32 17.12 -22.51
CA GLU A 120 11.76 16.97 -22.58
C GLU A 120 12.43 18.34 -22.46
N THR A 121 13.29 18.47 -21.44
CA THR A 121 14.15 19.65 -21.23
C THR A 121 15.62 19.23 -21.16
N ALA A 122 16.53 20.17 -21.03
CA ALA A 122 17.95 19.86 -20.84
C ALA A 122 18.20 19.14 -19.47
N GLU A 123 17.32 19.30 -18.49
CA GLU A 123 17.51 18.89 -17.09
C GLU A 123 16.56 17.80 -16.65
N ALA A 124 15.42 17.64 -17.33
CA ALA A 124 14.39 16.69 -16.94
C ALA A 124 13.66 16.08 -18.15
N LEU A 125 13.26 14.83 -18.00
CA LEU A 125 12.34 14.11 -18.88
C LEU A 125 11.10 13.74 -18.05
N THR A 126 9.92 14.15 -18.53
CA THR A 126 8.64 13.64 -18.00
C THR A 126 8.07 12.67 -19.03
N PHE A 127 7.60 11.54 -18.56
CA PHE A 127 7.07 10.49 -19.43
C PHE A 127 5.91 9.76 -18.76
N THR A 128 5.07 9.17 -19.57
CA THR A 128 4.06 8.21 -19.14
C THR A 128 4.49 6.79 -19.47
N VAL A 129 4.14 5.84 -18.62
CA VAL A 129 4.35 4.41 -18.83
C VAL A 129 3.19 3.65 -18.19
N THR A 130 2.78 2.55 -18.79
CA THR A 130 1.80 1.65 -18.19
C THR A 130 2.54 0.57 -17.40
N MET A 131 2.12 0.36 -16.17
CA MET A 131 2.51 -0.79 -15.37
C MET A 131 1.38 -1.81 -15.35
N GLU A 132 1.72 -3.08 -15.38
CA GLU A 132 0.79 -4.20 -15.30
C GLU A 132 1.04 -4.99 -14.01
N ASN A 133 -0.02 -5.25 -13.25
CA ASN A 133 0.01 -6.16 -12.13
C ASN A 133 0.00 -7.60 -12.66
N LEU A 134 1.11 -8.33 -12.49
CA LEU A 134 1.28 -9.67 -13.04
C LEU A 134 0.36 -10.73 -12.39
N HIS A 135 -0.29 -10.43 -11.26
CA HIS A 135 -1.25 -11.34 -10.63
C HIS A 135 -2.68 -11.10 -11.12
N THR A 136 -3.09 -9.85 -11.27
CA THR A 136 -4.47 -9.50 -11.60
C THR A 136 -4.66 -9.17 -13.08
N GLY A 137 -3.59 -8.78 -13.78
CA GLY A 137 -3.63 -8.25 -15.14
C GLY A 137 -4.15 -6.81 -15.22
N GLU A 138 -4.35 -6.16 -14.07
CA GLU A 138 -4.72 -4.76 -14.02
C GLU A 138 -3.58 -3.88 -14.51
N THR A 139 -3.93 -2.82 -15.23
CA THR A 139 -2.96 -1.87 -15.76
C THR A 139 -3.13 -0.51 -15.12
N LEU A 140 -1.99 0.12 -14.76
CA LEU A 140 -1.95 1.45 -14.15
C LEU A 140 -1.10 2.37 -15.03
N PRO A 141 -1.68 3.41 -15.66
CA PRO A 141 -0.91 4.44 -16.34
C PRO A 141 -0.27 5.36 -15.30
N MET A 142 1.06 5.54 -15.40
CA MET A 142 1.82 6.36 -14.47
C MET A 142 2.55 7.47 -15.20
N GLN A 143 2.57 8.66 -14.61
CA GLN A 143 3.47 9.73 -15.00
C GLN A 143 4.71 9.67 -14.13
N ARG A 144 5.89 9.66 -14.76
CA ARG A 144 7.18 9.54 -14.06
C ARG A 144 8.17 10.58 -14.57
N GLN A 145 9.23 10.78 -13.81
CA GLN A 145 10.28 11.75 -14.13
C GLN A 145 11.68 11.14 -14.03
N ALA A 146 12.54 11.53 -14.97
CA ALA A 146 13.97 11.34 -14.88
C ALA A 146 14.66 12.70 -14.93
N VAL A 147 15.69 12.89 -14.11
CA VAL A 147 16.49 14.12 -14.06
C VAL A 147 17.89 13.90 -14.60
N LYS A 148 18.46 14.93 -15.19
CA LYS A 148 19.82 14.90 -15.73
C LYS A 148 20.83 15.12 -14.61
N THR A 149 21.76 14.21 -14.47
CA THR A 149 22.92 14.31 -13.58
C THR A 149 24.22 14.39 -14.39
N ALA A 150 25.35 14.55 -13.72
CA ALA A 150 26.66 14.52 -14.39
C ALA A 150 26.94 13.17 -15.11
N ASP A 151 26.35 12.06 -14.54
CA ASP A 151 26.58 10.70 -15.01
C ASP A 151 25.43 10.17 -15.88
N GLY A 152 24.51 11.02 -16.35
CA GLY A 152 23.40 10.66 -17.21
C GLY A 152 22.03 10.86 -16.54
N TRP A 153 20.99 10.30 -17.14
CA TRP A 153 19.62 10.37 -16.62
C TRP A 153 19.41 9.45 -15.42
N ARG A 154 18.62 9.89 -14.45
CA ARG A 154 18.28 9.14 -13.23
C ARG A 154 16.81 9.32 -12.87
N LEU A 155 16.16 8.23 -12.43
CA LEU A 155 14.81 8.28 -11.89
C LEU A 155 14.78 8.94 -10.50
N THR A 156 13.67 9.59 -10.17
CA THR A 156 13.47 10.25 -8.88
C THR A 156 12.78 9.34 -7.86
N GLU A 157 12.16 8.27 -8.32
CA GLU A 157 11.37 7.34 -7.50
C GLU A 157 11.42 5.91 -8.03
N VAL A 158 11.06 4.94 -7.19
CA VAL A 158 10.93 3.52 -7.53
C VAL A 158 9.53 3.26 -8.06
N GLY A 159 9.41 2.60 -9.23
CA GLY A 159 8.12 2.42 -9.89
C GLY A 159 7.12 1.59 -9.10
N ILE A 160 7.55 0.47 -8.51
CA ILE A 160 6.68 -0.35 -7.66
C ILE A 160 6.15 0.46 -6.47
N ALA A 161 7.02 1.18 -5.76
CA ALA A 161 6.61 1.99 -4.62
C ALA A 161 5.67 3.14 -5.04
N ALA A 162 5.93 3.78 -6.20
CA ALA A 162 5.07 4.83 -6.74
C ALA A 162 3.71 4.29 -7.19
N ALA A 163 3.67 3.08 -7.80
CA ALA A 163 2.43 2.42 -8.19
C ALA A 163 1.57 2.08 -6.97
N GLU A 164 2.18 1.50 -5.93
CA GLU A 164 1.48 1.19 -4.68
C GLU A 164 0.98 2.44 -3.97
N ALA A 165 1.80 3.48 -3.88
CA ALA A 165 1.37 4.75 -3.30
C ALA A 165 0.20 5.37 -4.08
N GLY A 166 0.21 5.27 -5.42
CA GLY A 166 -0.89 5.73 -6.27
C GLY A 166 -2.18 4.94 -6.03
N LEU A 167 -2.09 3.60 -5.95
CA LEU A 167 -3.24 2.75 -5.64
C LEU A 167 -3.76 3.00 -4.22
N THR A 168 -2.87 3.07 -3.24
CA THR A 168 -3.26 3.37 -1.85
C THR A 168 -4.00 4.71 -1.78
N ALA A 169 -3.55 5.74 -2.49
CA ALA A 169 -4.23 7.03 -2.53
C ALA A 169 -5.61 6.94 -3.21
N GLN A 170 -5.73 6.19 -4.31
CA GLN A 170 -7.01 5.98 -4.99
C GLN A 170 -7.97 5.18 -4.11
N THR A 171 -7.53 4.07 -3.54
CA THR A 171 -8.37 3.24 -2.67
C THR A 171 -8.74 3.95 -1.36
N ALA A 172 -7.88 4.81 -0.82
CA ALA A 172 -8.18 5.68 0.30
C ALA A 172 -9.32 6.66 -0.03
N GLU A 173 -9.31 7.28 -1.22
CA GLU A 173 -10.39 8.15 -1.67
C GLU A 173 -11.70 7.37 -1.85
N GLU A 174 -11.66 6.19 -2.44
CA GLU A 174 -12.82 5.32 -2.65
C GLU A 174 -13.43 4.83 -1.33
N THR A 175 -12.61 4.32 -0.39
CA THR A 175 -13.07 3.88 0.93
C THR A 175 -13.64 5.05 1.73
N ARG A 176 -13.03 6.22 1.65
CA ARG A 176 -13.53 7.44 2.28
C ARG A 176 -14.88 7.87 1.74
N ALA A 177 -15.06 7.85 0.42
CA ALA A 177 -16.34 8.19 -0.23
C ALA A 177 -17.47 7.23 0.20
N VAL A 178 -17.17 5.93 0.33
CA VAL A 178 -18.14 4.95 0.85
C VAL A 178 -18.46 5.21 2.32
N ALA A 179 -17.46 5.49 3.15
CA ALA A 179 -17.67 5.82 4.57
C ALA A 179 -18.56 7.06 4.74
N GLU A 180 -18.30 8.15 4.01
CA GLU A 180 -19.08 9.38 4.05
C GLU A 180 -20.52 9.17 3.57
N ARG A 181 -20.71 8.37 2.51
CA ARG A 181 -22.03 8.02 2.00
C ARG A 181 -22.80 7.17 3.02
N PHE A 182 -22.17 6.21 3.67
CA PHE A 182 -22.78 5.40 4.72
C PHE A 182 -23.22 6.24 5.92
N VAL A 183 -22.33 7.10 6.43
CA VAL A 183 -22.59 8.00 7.56
C VAL A 183 -23.75 8.96 7.23
N THR A 184 -23.78 9.52 6.02
CA THR A 184 -24.89 10.37 5.55
C THR A 184 -26.20 9.60 5.51
N ALA A 185 -26.19 8.37 4.98
CA ALA A 185 -27.37 7.52 4.89
C ALA A 185 -27.92 7.12 6.27
N LEU A 186 -27.07 6.97 7.29
CA LEU A 186 -27.49 6.77 8.67
C LEU A 186 -28.31 7.96 9.19
N VAL A 187 -27.84 9.19 8.97
CA VAL A 187 -28.55 10.41 9.38
C VAL A 187 -29.87 10.58 8.65
N GLU A 188 -29.89 10.28 7.35
CA GLU A 188 -31.07 10.39 6.49
C GLU A 188 -32.05 9.22 6.67
N ASN A 189 -31.67 8.18 7.40
CA ASN A 189 -32.43 6.92 7.53
C ASN A 189 -32.69 6.26 6.16
N ASP A 190 -31.72 6.37 5.24
CA ASP A 190 -31.80 5.77 3.91
C ASP A 190 -31.26 4.34 3.93
N THR A 191 -32.16 3.39 4.23
CA THR A 191 -31.81 1.98 4.33
C THR A 191 -31.37 1.33 3.01
N GLU A 192 -31.74 1.91 1.85
CA GLU A 192 -31.30 1.42 0.54
C GLU A 192 -29.82 1.78 0.31
N THR A 193 -29.43 3.00 0.62
CA THR A 193 -28.03 3.43 0.55
C THR A 193 -27.17 2.74 1.59
N ILE A 194 -27.65 2.53 2.83
CA ILE A 194 -26.94 1.75 3.85
C ILE A 194 -26.63 0.34 3.33
N ALA A 195 -27.64 -0.36 2.80
CA ALA A 195 -27.46 -1.70 2.23
C ALA A 195 -26.45 -1.71 1.06
N ALA A 196 -26.56 -0.73 0.16
CA ALA A 196 -25.63 -0.60 -0.96
C ALA A 196 -24.19 -0.36 -0.50
N CYS A 197 -23.97 0.45 0.56
CA CYS A 197 -22.64 0.65 1.14
C CYS A 197 -22.09 -0.61 1.83
N ALA A 198 -22.94 -1.47 2.36
CA ALA A 198 -22.55 -2.73 2.99
C ALA A 198 -22.46 -3.92 2.00
N GLY A 199 -22.75 -3.70 0.71
CA GLY A 199 -22.75 -4.77 -0.29
C GLY A 199 -23.87 -5.81 -0.06
N GLU A 200 -24.93 -5.44 0.67
CA GLU A 200 -26.00 -6.34 1.08
C GLU A 200 -27.34 -6.01 0.41
N ALA A 201 -28.29 -6.93 0.51
CA ALA A 201 -29.64 -6.72 0.02
C ALA A 201 -30.40 -5.72 0.89
N PRO A 202 -31.25 -4.81 0.32
CA PRO A 202 -31.99 -3.81 1.09
C PRO A 202 -32.89 -4.39 2.17
N GLU A 203 -33.32 -5.65 2.03
CA GLU A 203 -34.16 -6.36 2.99
C GLU A 203 -33.46 -6.56 4.33
N THR A 204 -32.15 -6.68 4.37
CA THR A 204 -31.33 -6.83 5.58
C THR A 204 -31.53 -5.62 6.50
N TYR A 205 -31.70 -4.43 5.94
CA TYR A 205 -31.80 -3.18 6.68
C TYR A 205 -33.24 -2.66 6.86
N GLN A 206 -34.25 -3.42 6.46
CA GLN A 206 -35.66 -3.00 6.63
C GLN A 206 -36.05 -2.71 8.08
N SER A 207 -35.48 -3.44 9.02
CA SER A 207 -35.68 -3.22 10.45
C SER A 207 -35.12 -1.88 10.94
N TRP A 208 -34.21 -1.25 10.19
CA TRP A 208 -33.57 0.02 10.51
C TRP A 208 -34.44 1.25 10.18
N ARG A 209 -35.57 1.08 9.53
CA ARG A 209 -36.48 2.17 9.14
C ARG A 209 -37.08 3.00 10.28
N GLY A 210 -36.79 2.74 11.50
CA GLY A 210 -37.21 3.56 12.63
C GLY A 210 -36.08 4.17 13.40
N MET A 211 -34.85 4.01 12.89
CA MET A 211 -33.66 4.55 13.49
C MET A 211 -33.69 6.09 13.44
N SER A 212 -33.25 6.73 14.51
CA SER A 212 -33.12 8.18 14.59
C SER A 212 -31.70 8.53 15.04
N ILE A 213 -30.87 8.91 14.08
CA ILE A 213 -29.51 9.40 14.26
C ILE A 213 -29.50 10.85 13.77
N PRO A 214 -29.72 11.85 14.64
CA PRO A 214 -29.77 13.24 14.24
C PRO A 214 -28.43 13.79 13.75
N THR A 215 -27.32 13.22 14.24
CA THR A 215 -25.98 13.60 13.82
C THR A 215 -25.06 12.39 13.76
N ALA A 216 -24.26 12.30 12.70
CA ALA A 216 -23.12 11.40 12.57
C ALA A 216 -22.03 12.12 11.78
N GLU A 217 -20.79 12.01 12.22
CA GLU A 217 -19.65 12.69 11.62
C GLU A 217 -18.39 11.82 11.72
N ILE A 218 -17.64 11.73 10.63
CA ILE A 218 -16.30 11.15 10.65
C ILE A 218 -15.36 12.17 11.29
N THR A 219 -14.92 11.92 12.50
CA THR A 219 -14.07 12.83 13.28
C THR A 219 -12.58 12.57 13.06
N GLU A 220 -12.21 11.35 12.67
CA GLU A 220 -10.82 10.97 12.50
C GLU A 220 -10.68 9.85 11.46
N THR A 221 -9.65 9.95 10.62
CA THR A 221 -9.15 8.83 9.83
C THR A 221 -8.07 8.13 10.65
N LEU A 222 -8.36 6.93 11.13
CA LEU A 222 -7.43 6.17 11.98
C LEU A 222 -6.36 5.50 11.11
N GLU A 223 -6.75 4.94 9.97
CA GLU A 223 -5.86 4.27 9.04
C GLU A 223 -6.49 4.21 7.65
N GLU A 224 -5.67 4.37 6.64
CA GLU A 224 -6.02 4.11 5.24
C GLU A 224 -4.86 3.35 4.59
N TYR A 225 -5.08 2.10 4.24
CA TYR A 225 -4.09 1.29 3.54
C TYR A 225 -4.78 0.24 2.68
N ASP A 226 -4.22 -0.01 1.53
CA ASP A 226 -4.41 -1.19 0.70
C ASP A 226 -5.87 -1.70 0.64
N GLY A 227 -6.75 -0.86 0.12
CA GLY A 227 -8.17 -1.19 -0.03
C GLY A 227 -8.96 -1.20 1.29
N CYS A 228 -8.39 -0.73 2.40
CA CYS A 228 -9.04 -0.66 3.69
C CYS A 228 -8.93 0.74 4.28
N GLY A 229 -10.06 1.31 4.68
CA GLY A 229 -10.16 2.55 5.45
C GLY A 229 -10.79 2.30 6.81
N ARG A 230 -10.19 2.86 7.87
CA ARG A 230 -10.69 2.81 9.24
C ARG A 230 -10.94 4.21 9.75
N TYR A 231 -12.15 4.44 10.21
CA TYR A 231 -12.63 5.77 10.59
C TYR A 231 -13.27 5.77 11.96
N ARG A 232 -12.98 6.81 12.74
CA ARG A 232 -13.74 7.12 13.95
C ARG A 232 -14.95 7.95 13.56
N VAL A 233 -16.13 7.49 13.93
CA VAL A 233 -17.40 8.17 13.66
C VAL A 233 -18.06 8.53 14.99
N HIS A 234 -18.25 9.81 15.24
CA HIS A 234 -19.03 10.29 16.37
C HIS A 234 -20.51 10.36 15.99
N MET A 235 -21.38 9.72 16.77
CA MET A 235 -22.82 9.68 16.48
C MET A 235 -23.65 10.00 17.73
N ALA A 236 -24.73 10.78 17.51
CA ALA A 236 -25.79 10.95 18.47
C ALA A 236 -27.02 10.12 18.04
N THR A 237 -27.50 9.23 18.92
CA THR A 237 -28.60 8.32 18.64
C THR A 237 -29.75 8.56 19.60
N GLN A 238 -30.98 8.74 19.09
CA GLN A 238 -32.17 9.03 19.89
C GLN A 238 -32.94 7.78 20.31
N ASN A 239 -32.80 6.67 19.59
CA ASN A 239 -33.41 5.40 19.92
C ASN A 239 -32.41 4.26 19.69
N ALA A 240 -32.39 3.29 20.61
CA ALA A 240 -31.53 2.13 20.49
C ALA A 240 -31.94 1.28 19.28
N PHE A 241 -30.95 0.88 18.48
CA PHE A 241 -31.20 0.07 17.30
C PHE A 241 -29.95 -0.73 16.88
N GLY A 242 -30.06 -2.05 16.76
CA GLY A 242 -28.93 -2.88 16.41
C GLY A 242 -27.76 -2.67 17.39
N VAL A 243 -26.62 -2.25 16.87
CA VAL A 243 -25.42 -1.92 17.66
C VAL A 243 -25.44 -0.50 18.23
N PHE A 244 -26.41 0.34 17.81
CA PHE A 244 -26.50 1.75 18.20
C PHE A 244 -27.27 1.90 19.53
N ALA A 245 -26.60 2.41 20.55
CA ALA A 245 -27.20 2.72 21.83
C ALA A 245 -27.75 4.17 21.83
N VAL A 246 -28.67 4.47 22.74
CA VAL A 246 -29.14 5.85 22.94
C VAL A 246 -28.04 6.67 23.58
N GLY A 247 -27.70 7.81 22.98
CA GLY A 247 -26.69 8.73 23.49
C GLY A 247 -25.73 9.20 22.42
N GLU A 248 -24.61 9.72 22.87
CA GLU A 248 -23.49 10.11 22.02
C GLU A 248 -22.34 9.15 22.25
N GLU A 249 -21.85 8.52 21.19
CA GLU A 249 -20.78 7.52 21.25
C GLU A 249 -19.89 7.61 20.01
N ASP A 250 -18.65 7.12 20.17
CA ASP A 250 -17.71 6.92 19.07
C ASP A 250 -17.77 5.49 18.57
N TYR A 251 -17.79 5.35 17.24
CA TYR A 251 -17.83 4.08 16.54
C TYR A 251 -16.56 3.91 15.69
N LEU A 252 -16.07 2.69 15.62
CA LEU A 252 -15.14 2.27 14.58
C LEU A 252 -15.93 1.85 13.36
N LEU A 253 -15.70 2.51 12.23
CA LEU A 253 -16.22 2.16 10.92
C LEU A 253 -15.07 1.63 10.07
N VAL A 254 -15.22 0.43 9.49
CA VAL A 254 -14.26 -0.17 8.58
C VAL A 254 -14.89 -0.34 7.21
N VAL A 255 -14.24 0.20 6.20
CA VAL A 255 -14.59 0.05 4.78
C VAL A 255 -13.47 -0.68 4.09
N GLN A 256 -13.78 -1.74 3.35
CA GLN A 256 -12.77 -2.59 2.75
C GLN A 256 -13.19 -3.05 1.35
N GLU A 257 -12.21 -3.23 0.46
CA GLU A 257 -12.41 -3.96 -0.80
C GLU A 257 -12.72 -5.43 -0.50
N GLU A 258 -13.80 -5.93 -1.07
CA GLU A 258 -14.19 -7.35 -0.97
C GLU A 258 -14.15 -8.01 -2.35
N GLN A 259 -13.70 -9.25 -2.39
CA GLN A 259 -13.61 -10.02 -3.62
C GLN A 259 -15.00 -10.19 -4.28
N GLY A 260 -15.13 -9.70 -5.50
CA GLY A 260 -16.37 -9.77 -6.29
C GLY A 260 -17.28 -8.55 -6.15
N GLN A 261 -16.89 -7.53 -5.39
CA GLN A 261 -17.53 -6.21 -5.36
C GLN A 261 -16.79 -5.24 -6.28
N GLU A 262 -17.54 -4.37 -6.97
CA GLU A 262 -16.96 -3.32 -7.84
C GLU A 262 -16.47 -2.10 -7.04
N THR A 263 -16.93 -1.96 -5.82
CA THR A 263 -16.58 -0.83 -4.93
C THR A 263 -16.33 -1.35 -3.53
N PRO A 264 -15.50 -0.67 -2.71
CA PRO A 264 -15.32 -1.00 -1.31
C PRO A 264 -16.66 -1.03 -0.56
N VAL A 265 -16.76 -1.88 0.47
CA VAL A 265 -17.97 -2.02 1.28
C VAL A 265 -17.68 -1.80 2.76
N VAL A 266 -18.70 -1.37 3.49
CA VAL A 266 -18.67 -1.31 4.96
C VAL A 266 -18.75 -2.74 5.48
N CYS A 267 -17.66 -3.24 6.05
CA CYS A 267 -17.57 -4.60 6.56
C CYS A 267 -17.68 -4.68 8.09
N TYR A 268 -17.50 -3.56 8.79
CA TYR A 268 -17.58 -3.54 10.25
C TYR A 268 -17.95 -2.15 10.78
N TYR A 269 -18.80 -2.11 11.82
CA TYR A 269 -19.13 -0.91 12.58
C TYR A 269 -19.61 -1.29 13.98
N GLU A 270 -18.89 -0.83 15.02
CA GLU A 270 -19.21 -1.10 16.42
C GLU A 270 -18.81 0.10 17.31
N PRO A 271 -19.50 0.31 18.45
CA PRO A 271 -19.04 1.27 19.44
C PRO A 271 -17.63 0.93 19.93
N ILE A 272 -16.74 1.92 19.97
CA ILE A 272 -15.33 1.70 20.38
C ILE A 272 -15.27 1.15 21.82
N GLU A 273 -16.08 1.66 22.75
CA GLU A 273 -16.12 1.17 24.10
C GLU A 273 -16.56 -0.30 24.21
N LYS A 274 -17.44 -0.76 23.29
CA LYS A 274 -17.96 -2.12 23.28
C LYS A 274 -16.97 -3.13 22.67
N ILE A 275 -16.06 -2.70 21.81
CA ILE A 275 -15.08 -3.60 21.18
C ILE A 275 -14.22 -4.29 22.24
N ALA A 276 -13.74 -3.55 23.24
CA ALA A 276 -12.95 -4.13 24.33
C ALA A 276 -13.74 -5.15 25.16
N TYR A 277 -15.04 -4.91 25.39
CA TYR A 277 -15.92 -5.82 26.10
C TYR A 277 -16.18 -7.09 25.28
N ASN A 278 -16.54 -6.96 24.01
CA ASN A 278 -16.82 -8.10 23.12
C ASN A 278 -15.57 -8.98 22.95
N TYR A 279 -14.39 -8.38 22.81
CA TYR A 279 -13.14 -9.14 22.71
C TYR A 279 -12.88 -10.05 23.93
N SER A 280 -13.30 -9.65 25.12
CA SER A 280 -13.14 -10.46 26.33
C SER A 280 -14.12 -11.62 26.43
N GLU A 281 -15.30 -11.52 25.81
CA GLU A 281 -16.40 -12.48 25.91
C GLU A 281 -16.51 -13.38 24.65
N GLU A 282 -16.26 -12.84 23.48
CA GLU A 282 -16.42 -13.51 22.18
C GLU A 282 -15.08 -13.65 21.46
N ARG A 283 -14.18 -14.49 22.00
CA ARG A 283 -12.82 -14.70 21.47
C ARG A 283 -12.76 -15.30 20.06
N ASP A 284 -13.88 -15.76 19.52
CA ASP A 284 -13.95 -16.47 18.24
C ASP A 284 -14.38 -15.59 17.05
N ASP A 285 -14.54 -14.26 17.25
CA ASP A 285 -14.82 -13.32 16.16
C ASP A 285 -13.53 -12.64 15.65
N PRO A 286 -13.00 -13.05 14.47
CA PRO A 286 -11.77 -12.48 13.93
C PRO A 286 -11.84 -10.97 13.64
N ALA A 287 -13.03 -10.45 13.28
CA ALA A 287 -13.22 -9.03 13.00
C ALA A 287 -13.12 -8.20 14.28
N CYS A 288 -13.72 -8.67 15.38
CA CYS A 288 -13.63 -8.05 16.69
C CYS A 288 -12.18 -8.10 17.23
N GLU A 289 -11.48 -9.24 17.06
CA GLU A 289 -10.07 -9.37 17.45
C GLU A 289 -9.19 -8.39 16.72
N MET A 290 -9.32 -8.28 15.40
CA MET A 290 -8.55 -7.35 14.58
C MET A 290 -8.84 -5.89 14.96
N ALA A 291 -10.10 -5.54 15.18
CA ALA A 291 -10.50 -4.19 15.60
C ALA A 291 -9.93 -3.84 16.97
N PHE A 292 -9.97 -4.76 17.92
CA PHE A 292 -9.41 -4.59 19.27
C PHE A 292 -7.90 -4.38 19.23
N LEU A 293 -7.16 -5.25 18.53
CA LEU A 293 -5.72 -5.16 18.40
C LEU A 293 -5.27 -3.85 17.72
N PHE A 294 -6.02 -3.44 16.70
CA PHE A 294 -5.78 -2.18 16.02
C PHE A 294 -5.93 -0.97 16.99
N LEU A 295 -7.08 -0.86 17.67
CA LEU A 295 -7.32 0.24 18.59
C LEU A 295 -6.34 0.27 19.77
N GLN A 296 -5.87 -0.90 20.22
CA GLN A 296 -4.86 -1.00 21.27
C GLN A 296 -3.49 -0.48 20.79
N ALA A 297 -3.10 -0.79 19.55
CA ALA A 297 -1.85 -0.33 18.95
C ALA A 297 -1.81 1.20 18.79
N GLU A 298 -2.94 1.80 18.39
CA GLU A 298 -3.09 3.25 18.22
C GLU A 298 -3.25 4.04 19.54
N GLY A 299 -3.29 3.36 20.69
CA GLY A 299 -3.50 4.01 22.00
C GLY A 299 -4.90 4.59 22.16
N GLY A 300 -5.86 4.11 21.38
CA GLY A 300 -7.24 4.60 21.32
C GLY A 300 -8.17 4.02 22.38
N MET A 301 -7.63 3.22 23.31
CA MET A 301 -8.37 2.66 24.46
C MET A 301 -7.67 2.97 25.76
#